data_d3ebc5e92271cedf3e34ce04042b8f4b
#
_entry.id   d3ebc5e92271cedf3e34ce04042b8f4b
#
_cell.length_a   1.000
_cell.length_b   1.000
_cell.length_c   1.000
_cell.angle_alpha   90.00
_cell.angle_beta   90.00
_cell.angle_gamma   90.00
#
_symmetry.space_group_name_H-M   'P 1'
#
loop_
_entity.id
_entity.type
_entity.pdbx_description
1 polymer ?
#
loop_
_entity_poly.entity_id
_entity_poly.type
_entity_poly.pdbx_seq_one_letter_code
_entity_poly.pdbx_strand_id
1 'polypeptide(L)'
;MIKYQCIKNKYRIHNIIYQFSQQLKDIMGSKLTKVIVYGSYARGDYNSSSDVDVMILVKMSDNEIKKIENQVYDLAFDIEMDTGVDISPIIKNEEQYEYWLDTLPFYKNIHEEGVIVN
;
A
#
# COMPACT_ATOMS: atom_id res chain seq x y z
N MET A 1 -18.43 8.07 21.16
CA MET A 1 -17.00 8.20 21.51
C MET A 1 -16.15 7.21 20.72
N ILE A 2 -16.39 5.92 20.85
CA ILE A 2 -15.61 4.89 20.13
C ILE A 2 -15.76 5.03 18.62
N LYS A 3 -16.97 5.23 18.10
CA LYS A 3 -17.22 5.44 16.68
C LYS A 3 -16.48 6.66 16.12
N TYR A 4 -16.47 7.75 16.88
CA TYR A 4 -15.80 8.98 16.48
C TYR A 4 -14.29 8.78 16.36
N GLN A 5 -13.69 8.08 17.34
CA GLN A 5 -12.26 7.79 17.33
C GLN A 5 -11.88 6.85 16.17
N CYS A 6 -12.70 5.85 15.87
CA CYS A 6 -12.47 4.95 14.73
C CYS A 6 -12.53 5.71 13.40
N ILE A 7 -13.49 6.61 13.24
CA ILE A 7 -13.60 7.45 12.04
C ILE A 7 -12.38 8.35 11.92
N LYS A 8 -11.96 9.00 13.02
CA LYS A 8 -10.80 9.88 13.04
C LYS A 8 -9.53 9.13 12.67
N ASN A 9 -9.33 7.92 13.21
CA ASN A 9 -8.18 7.08 12.88
C ASN A 9 -8.20 6.65 11.41
N LYS A 10 -9.36 6.31 10.88
CA LYS A 10 -9.51 5.94 9.47
C LYS A 10 -9.12 7.08 8.54
N TYR A 11 -9.58 8.31 8.80
CA TYR A 11 -9.19 9.47 8.02
C TYR A 11 -7.70 9.76 8.13
N ARG A 12 -7.15 9.66 9.34
CA ARG A 12 -5.73 9.86 9.56
C ARG A 12 -4.90 8.86 8.76
N ILE A 13 -5.25 7.58 8.81
CA ILE A 13 -4.56 6.52 8.06
C ILE A 13 -4.69 6.77 6.55
N HIS A 14 -5.88 7.10 6.08
CA HIS A 14 -6.10 7.41 4.66
C HIS A 14 -5.20 8.55 4.18
N ASN A 15 -5.11 9.63 4.95
CA ASN A 15 -4.26 10.77 4.61
C ASN A 15 -2.78 10.39 4.57
N ILE A 16 -2.32 9.59 5.53
CA ILE A 16 -0.94 9.11 5.58
C ILE A 16 -0.63 8.26 4.35
N ILE A 17 -1.51 7.33 3.98
CA ILE A 17 -1.31 6.47 2.82
C ILE A 17 -1.38 7.27 1.52
N TYR A 18 -2.27 8.26 1.44
CA TYR A 18 -2.32 9.16 0.28
C TYR A 18 -1.00 9.91 0.10
N GLN A 19 -0.44 10.45 1.18
CA GLN A 19 0.87 11.13 1.16
C GLN A 19 1.99 10.16 0.77
N PHE A 20 1.94 8.93 1.29
CA PHE A 20 2.87 7.88 0.90
C PHE A 20 2.81 7.64 -0.62
N SER A 21 1.61 7.55 -1.19
CA SER A 21 1.45 7.35 -2.64
C SER A 21 2.01 8.52 -3.45
N GLN A 22 1.87 9.75 -2.96
CA GLN A 22 2.44 10.93 -3.63
C GLN A 22 3.96 10.90 -3.62
N GLN A 23 4.57 10.49 -2.50
CA GLN A 23 6.01 10.34 -2.39
C GLN A 23 6.54 9.19 -3.26
N LEU A 24 5.77 8.12 -3.43
CA LEU A 24 6.11 7.04 -4.37
C LEU A 24 6.18 7.56 -5.81
N LYS A 25 5.33 8.51 -6.17
CA LYS A 25 5.39 9.16 -7.48
C LYS A 25 6.72 9.87 -7.71
N ASP A 26 7.29 10.47 -6.68
CA ASP A 26 8.59 11.12 -6.79
C ASP A 26 9.71 10.11 -7.04
N ILE A 27 9.58 8.89 -6.51
CA ILE A 27 10.57 7.82 -6.68
C ILE A 27 10.43 7.15 -8.05
N MET A 28 9.20 6.86 -8.47
CA MET A 28 8.91 5.99 -9.62
C MET A 28 8.41 6.73 -10.86
N GLY A 29 7.90 7.94 -10.69
CA GLY A 29 7.35 8.73 -11.79
C GLY A 29 6.17 8.04 -12.46
N SER A 30 6.17 8.07 -13.79
CA SER A 30 5.09 7.48 -14.61
C SER A 30 5.06 5.95 -14.57
N LYS A 31 6.06 5.31 -14.00
CA LYS A 31 6.10 3.84 -13.84
C LYS A 31 5.20 3.35 -12.71
N LEU A 32 4.82 4.23 -11.79
CA LEU A 32 3.85 3.89 -10.74
C LEU A 32 2.45 3.81 -11.36
N THR A 33 1.79 2.65 -11.21
CA THR A 33 0.48 2.42 -11.79
C THR A 33 -0.63 2.52 -10.75
N LYS A 34 -0.56 1.71 -9.70
CA LYS A 34 -1.59 1.65 -8.67
C LYS A 34 -0.97 1.48 -7.30
N VAL A 35 -1.58 2.10 -6.30
CA VAL A 35 -1.30 1.87 -4.89
C VAL A 35 -2.60 1.38 -4.26
N ILE A 36 -2.60 0.15 -3.76
CA ILE A 36 -3.80 -0.54 -3.28
C ILE A 36 -3.63 -0.88 -1.80
N VAL A 37 -4.51 -0.37 -0.95
CA VAL A 37 -4.61 -0.80 0.45
C VAL A 37 -5.47 -2.05 0.49
N TYR A 38 -4.98 -3.11 1.13
CA TYR A 38 -5.71 -4.35 1.29
C TYR A 38 -5.58 -4.87 2.72
N GLY A 39 -6.10 -6.07 2.96
CA GLY A 39 -6.05 -6.67 4.29
C GLY A 39 -7.02 -6.02 5.27
N SER A 40 -6.66 -6.01 6.56
CA SER A 40 -7.57 -5.61 7.63
C SER A 40 -8.05 -4.17 7.53
N TYR A 41 -7.21 -3.25 7.06
CA TYR A 41 -7.61 -1.85 6.88
C TYR A 41 -8.65 -1.68 5.76
N ALA A 42 -8.50 -2.42 4.67
CA ALA A 42 -9.48 -2.38 3.58
C ALA A 42 -10.82 -3.01 4.00
N ARG A 43 -10.77 -4.10 4.78
CA ARG A 43 -11.97 -4.77 5.26
C ARG A 43 -12.66 -4.06 6.43
N GLY A 44 -11.92 -3.19 7.14
CA GLY A 44 -12.44 -2.48 8.31
C GLY A 44 -12.34 -3.24 9.63
N ASP A 45 -11.67 -4.39 9.67
CA ASP A 45 -11.50 -5.22 10.87
C ASP A 45 -10.12 -5.04 11.53
N TYR A 46 -9.49 -3.89 11.31
CA TYR A 46 -8.19 -3.58 11.88
C TYR A 46 -8.28 -3.23 13.37
N ASN A 47 -7.14 -3.35 14.07
CA ASN A 47 -6.97 -2.89 15.45
C ASN A 47 -5.70 -2.04 15.55
N SER A 48 -5.35 -1.58 16.76
CA SER A 48 -4.22 -0.67 16.98
C SER A 48 -2.85 -1.26 16.63
N SER A 49 -2.75 -2.58 16.56
CA SER A 49 -1.49 -3.26 16.21
C SER A 49 -1.48 -3.78 14.77
N SER A 50 -2.52 -3.50 13.99
CA SER A 50 -2.57 -3.92 12.58
C SER A 50 -1.62 -3.07 11.72
N ASP A 51 -0.87 -3.74 10.85
CA ASP A 51 -0.10 -3.07 9.81
C ASP A 51 -1.02 -2.64 8.66
N VAL A 52 -0.65 -1.58 7.95
CA VAL A 52 -1.36 -1.18 6.75
C VAL A 52 -0.71 -1.89 5.57
N ASP A 53 -1.40 -2.87 5.02
CA ASP A 53 -0.92 -3.64 3.88
C ASP A 53 -1.14 -2.86 2.58
N VAL A 54 -0.06 -2.60 1.85
CA VAL A 54 -0.10 -1.78 0.62
C VAL A 54 0.57 -2.54 -0.52
N MET A 55 -0.18 -2.76 -1.59
CA MET A 55 0.36 -3.29 -2.85
C MET A 55 0.67 -2.15 -3.79
N ILE A 56 1.91 -2.09 -4.27
CA ILE A 56 2.39 -1.07 -5.21
C ILE A 56 2.62 -1.74 -6.55
N LEU A 57 1.79 -1.40 -7.53
CA LEU A 57 1.90 -1.94 -8.89
C LEU A 57 2.66 -0.98 -9.78
N VAL A 58 3.64 -1.51 -10.49
CA VAL A 58 4.58 -0.70 -11.28
C VAL A 58 4.81 -1.32 -12.66
N LYS A 59 5.14 -0.46 -13.63
CA LYS A 59 5.61 -0.87 -14.95
C LYS A 59 7.13 -0.95 -14.95
N MET A 60 7.66 -1.87 -14.15
CA MET A 60 9.09 -2.04 -13.93
C MET A 60 9.43 -3.53 -13.94
N SER A 61 10.60 -3.87 -14.47
CA SER A 61 11.14 -5.22 -14.39
C SER A 61 11.54 -5.55 -12.93
N ASP A 62 11.72 -6.82 -12.63
CA ASP A 62 12.17 -7.25 -11.30
C ASP A 62 13.51 -6.61 -10.92
N ASN A 63 14.42 -6.45 -11.88
CA ASN A 63 15.71 -5.80 -11.64
C ASN A 63 15.54 -4.31 -11.31
N GLU A 64 14.64 -3.62 -11.99
CA GLU A 64 14.33 -2.22 -11.71
C GLU A 64 13.70 -2.06 -10.32
N ILE A 65 12.78 -2.96 -9.96
CA ILE A 65 12.15 -2.97 -8.64
C ILE A 65 13.21 -3.14 -7.55
N LYS A 66 14.14 -4.07 -7.71
CA LYS A 66 15.21 -4.28 -6.74
C LYS A 66 16.06 -3.03 -6.49
N LYS A 67 16.23 -2.20 -7.51
CA LYS A 67 17.02 -0.96 -7.39
C LYS A 67 16.33 0.09 -6.55
N ILE A 68 14.99 0.08 -6.49
CA ILE A 68 14.23 1.13 -5.78
C ILE A 68 13.54 0.64 -4.51
N GLU A 69 13.49 -0.67 -4.27
CA GLU A 69 12.71 -1.21 -3.14
C GLU A 69 13.21 -0.71 -1.78
N ASN A 70 14.52 -0.53 -1.61
CA ASN A 70 15.07 0.00 -0.35
C ASN A 70 14.62 1.43 -0.10
N GLN A 71 14.49 2.25 -1.14
CA GLN A 71 13.97 3.62 -1.02
C GLN A 71 12.52 3.59 -0.54
N VAL A 72 11.72 2.64 -1.03
CA VAL A 72 10.33 2.47 -0.63
C VAL A 72 10.24 2.02 0.83
N TYR A 73 11.07 1.05 1.23
CA TYR A 73 11.10 0.56 2.61
C TYR A 73 11.56 1.65 3.57
N ASP A 74 12.58 2.44 3.20
CA ASP A 74 13.05 3.56 4.01
C ASP A 74 11.95 4.62 4.18
N LEU A 75 11.21 4.91 3.12
CA LEU A 75 10.08 5.84 3.19
C LEU A 75 8.99 5.33 4.13
N ALA A 76 8.64 4.06 4.04
CA ALA A 76 7.65 3.44 4.94
C ALA A 76 8.12 3.50 6.40
N PHE A 77 9.40 3.24 6.64
CA PHE A 77 10.00 3.32 7.97
C PHE A 77 9.97 4.75 8.52
N ASP A 78 10.31 5.74 7.71
CA ASP A 78 10.27 7.15 8.11
C ASP A 78 8.85 7.56 8.51
N ILE A 79 7.85 7.11 7.78
CA ILE A 79 6.45 7.38 8.10
C ILE A 79 6.05 6.72 9.43
N GLU A 80 6.50 5.49 9.68
CA GLU A 80 6.27 4.82 10.95
C GLU A 80 6.89 5.59 12.11
N MET A 81 8.13 6.06 11.95
CA MET A 81 8.81 6.85 12.99
C MET A 81 8.10 8.16 13.27
N ASP A 82 7.59 8.84 12.24
CA ASP A 82 6.92 10.13 12.38
C ASP A 82 5.50 10.02 12.89
N THR A 83 4.77 8.99 12.46
CA THR A 83 3.31 8.91 12.68
C THR A 83 2.88 7.76 13.56
N GLY A 84 3.73 6.76 13.78
CA GLY A 84 3.38 5.52 14.45
C GLY A 84 2.60 4.54 13.58
N VAL A 85 2.38 4.87 12.30
CA VAL A 85 1.66 3.99 11.37
C VAL A 85 2.64 3.07 10.66
N ASP A 86 2.48 1.77 10.87
CA ASP A 86 3.31 0.74 10.26
C ASP A 86 2.74 0.38 8.88
N ILE A 87 3.47 0.71 7.83
CA ILE A 87 3.11 0.37 6.46
C ILE A 87 3.91 -0.84 6.03
N SER A 88 3.22 -1.86 5.53
CA SER A 88 3.84 -3.08 4.99
C SER A 88 3.70 -3.06 3.46
N PRO A 89 4.68 -2.53 2.72
CA PRO A 89 4.58 -2.40 1.27
C PRO A 89 5.10 -3.65 0.56
N ILE A 90 4.41 -4.00 -0.53
CA ILE A 90 4.85 -5.02 -1.48
C ILE A 90 4.83 -4.37 -2.87
N ILE A 91 5.95 -4.48 -3.59
CA ILE A 91 6.06 -3.93 -4.94
C ILE A 91 6.00 -5.08 -5.94
N LYS A 92 5.09 -4.98 -6.92
CA LYS A 92 4.94 -6.00 -7.96
C LYS A 92 4.82 -5.37 -9.34
N ASN A 93 5.35 -6.08 -10.32
CA ASN A 93 5.13 -5.74 -11.72
C ASN A 93 3.64 -5.92 -12.05
N GLU A 94 3.04 -4.90 -12.68
CA GLU A 94 1.61 -4.91 -12.98
C GLU A 94 1.22 -6.05 -13.94
N GLU A 95 2.04 -6.36 -14.93
CA GLU A 95 1.74 -7.43 -15.89
C GLU A 95 1.72 -8.80 -15.20
N GLN A 96 2.65 -9.05 -14.29
CA GLN A 96 2.66 -10.29 -13.51
C GLN A 96 1.45 -10.38 -12.59
N TYR A 97 1.09 -9.26 -11.96
CA TYR A 97 -0.09 -9.19 -11.10
C TYR A 97 -1.35 -9.55 -11.88
N GLU A 98 -1.54 -8.96 -13.05
CA GLU A 98 -2.70 -9.22 -13.91
C GLU A 98 -2.71 -10.65 -14.44
N TYR A 99 -1.53 -11.17 -14.79
CA TYR A 99 -1.42 -12.56 -15.28
C TYR A 99 -1.89 -13.58 -14.24
N TRP A 100 -1.53 -13.39 -12.96
CA TRP A 100 -1.85 -14.31 -11.89
C TRP A 100 -3.14 -13.99 -11.15
N LEU A 101 -3.84 -12.93 -11.55
CA LEU A 101 -4.99 -12.39 -10.82
C LEU A 101 -6.09 -13.43 -10.61
N ASP A 102 -6.41 -14.21 -11.65
CA ASP A 102 -7.48 -15.20 -11.60
C ASP A 102 -7.04 -16.53 -10.99
N THR A 103 -5.73 -16.75 -10.87
CA THR A 103 -5.17 -18.06 -10.47
C THR A 103 -4.72 -18.08 -9.02
N LEU A 104 -4.11 -16.99 -8.53
CA LEU A 104 -3.57 -16.90 -7.18
C LEU A 104 -4.57 -16.23 -6.25
N PRO A 105 -5.05 -16.94 -5.20
CA PRO A 105 -6.04 -16.38 -4.26
C PRO A 105 -5.60 -15.08 -3.62
N PHE A 106 -4.32 -14.91 -3.32
CA PHE A 106 -3.79 -13.69 -2.73
C PHE A 106 -4.06 -12.47 -3.60
N TYR A 107 -3.75 -12.55 -4.90
CA TYR A 107 -3.98 -11.44 -5.84
C TYR A 107 -5.46 -11.20 -6.08
N LYS A 108 -6.24 -12.27 -6.17
CA LYS A 108 -7.69 -12.19 -6.33
C LYS A 108 -8.32 -11.44 -5.15
N ASN A 109 -7.90 -11.77 -3.92
CA ASN A 109 -8.40 -11.11 -2.72
C ASN A 109 -8.04 -9.63 -2.70
N ILE A 110 -6.81 -9.26 -3.10
CA ILE A 110 -6.40 -7.86 -3.20
C ILE A 110 -7.28 -7.13 -4.21
N HIS A 111 -7.54 -7.74 -5.36
CA HIS A 111 -8.37 -7.13 -6.40
C HIS A 111 -9.81 -6.89 -5.93
N GLU A 112 -10.40 -7.85 -5.22
CA GLU A 112 -11.79 -7.78 -4.76
C GLU A 112 -11.98 -6.87 -3.56
N GLU A 113 -11.04 -6.90 -2.59
CA GLU A 113 -11.16 -6.19 -1.31
C GLU A 113 -10.38 -4.89 -1.27
N GLY A 114 -9.39 -4.72 -2.14
CA GLY A 114 -8.46 -3.62 -2.09
C GLY A 114 -9.09 -2.28 -2.46
N VAL A 115 -8.53 -1.21 -1.89
CA VAL A 115 -8.91 0.17 -2.17
C VAL A 115 -7.76 0.88 -2.84
N ILE A 116 -7.99 1.40 -4.05
CA ILE A 116 -6.98 2.18 -4.78
C ILE A 116 -6.93 3.58 -4.18
N VAL A 117 -5.73 4.04 -3.81
CA VAL A 117 -5.55 5.32 -3.09
C VAL A 117 -4.77 6.38 -3.87
N ASN A 118 -4.36 6.08 -5.10
CA ASN A 118 -3.65 7.07 -5.93
C ASN A 118 -4.47 7.55 -7.12
#